data_e4a4b6d78eb710a1fd135d918d782480
#
_entry.id   e4a4b6d78eb710a1fd135d918d782480
#
_cell.length_a   1.000
_cell.length_b   1.000
_cell.length_c   1.000
_cell.angle_alpha   90.00
_cell.angle_beta   90.00
_cell.angle_gamma   90.00
#
_symmetry.space_group_name_H-M   'P 1'
#
loop_
_entity.id
_entity.type
_entity.pdbx_description
1 polymer ?
#
loop_
_entity_poly.entity_id
_entity_poly.type
_entity_poly.pdbx_seq_one_letter_code
_entity_poly.pdbx_strand_id
1 'polypeptide(L)'
;MFQRLFAICAVAFLFTACETASNVAGDSASGSSSSSATSAGSSSSSTTATQMSDAEKLAQVGNTVYFGFDSSELAAEAQAILDRQAAFLNVNPTMVVIVEGHADERGTREYNLALGDRRAVAVRDYLLAKGLNASRIRTVSYGKERPAVTGSNEGSWEFNRRAATVLN
;
A
#
# COMPACT_ATOMS: atom_id res chain seq x y z
N MET A 1 21.35 -22.12 40.98
CA MET A 1 20.14 -22.96 41.15
C MET A 1 18.95 -22.03 41.21
N PHE A 2 18.26 -21.80 40.08
CA PHE A 2 16.98 -21.10 40.05
C PHE A 2 16.01 -21.92 39.26
N GLN A 3 14.99 -22.39 39.93
CA GLN A 3 13.97 -23.31 39.49
C GLN A 3 12.93 -22.55 38.64
N ARG A 4 12.73 -22.98 37.39
CA ARG A 4 11.74 -22.39 36.46
C ARG A 4 10.37 -23.02 36.71
N LEU A 5 9.41 -22.24 37.18
CA LEU A 5 8.01 -22.62 37.23
C LEU A 5 7.40 -22.38 35.85
N PHE A 6 6.94 -23.46 35.20
CA PHE A 6 6.09 -23.40 34.01
C PHE A 6 4.62 -23.35 34.45
N ALA A 7 3.95 -22.27 34.15
CA ALA A 7 2.49 -22.18 34.24
C ALA A 7 1.86 -22.46 32.88
N ILE A 8 1.15 -23.56 32.78
CA ILE A 8 0.39 -23.98 31.61
C ILE A 8 -1.01 -23.35 31.71
N CYS A 9 -1.34 -22.37 30.88
CA CYS A 9 -2.73 -21.91 30.71
C CYS A 9 -3.36 -22.62 29.52
N ALA A 10 -4.29 -23.53 29.80
CA ALA A 10 -5.18 -24.13 28.81
C ALA A 10 -6.32 -23.16 28.51
N VAL A 11 -6.43 -22.71 27.28
CA VAL A 11 -7.57 -21.90 26.80
C VAL A 11 -8.49 -22.80 25.98
N ALA A 12 -9.72 -23.00 26.48
CA ALA A 12 -10.77 -23.73 25.80
C ALA A 12 -11.43 -22.83 24.75
N PHE A 13 -11.44 -23.27 23.48
CA PHE A 13 -12.18 -22.64 22.40
C PHE A 13 -13.62 -23.17 22.34
N LEU A 14 -14.58 -22.29 22.56
CA LEU A 14 -15.99 -22.55 22.28
C LEU A 14 -16.31 -22.06 20.85
N PHE A 15 -16.64 -23.01 19.98
CA PHE A 15 -17.18 -22.71 18.64
C PHE A 15 -18.67 -22.42 18.74
N THR A 16 -19.07 -21.23 18.33
CA THR A 16 -20.48 -20.90 18.09
C THR A 16 -20.71 -20.82 16.59
N ALA A 17 -21.51 -21.73 16.05
CA ALA A 17 -21.99 -21.71 14.67
C ALA A 17 -23.20 -20.79 14.57
N CYS A 18 -23.21 -19.85 13.62
CA CYS A 18 -24.40 -19.12 13.20
C CYS A 18 -24.75 -19.52 11.78
N GLU A 19 -25.92 -20.12 11.63
CA GLU A 19 -26.54 -20.41 10.34
C GLU A 19 -27.15 -19.14 9.73
N THR A 20 -26.95 -19.01 8.42
CA THR A 20 -27.48 -17.91 7.61
C THR A 20 -28.71 -18.41 6.85
N ALA A 21 -29.84 -17.81 7.07
CA ALA A 21 -31.03 -18.03 6.27
C ALA A 21 -31.05 -17.11 5.04
N SER A 22 -31.24 -17.73 3.88
CA SER A 22 -31.46 -17.11 2.58
C SER A 22 -32.91 -16.61 2.48
N ASN A 23 -33.12 -15.41 1.93
CA ASN A 23 -34.42 -15.06 1.35
C ASN A 23 -34.24 -14.40 -0.02
N VAL A 24 -34.88 -15.06 -1.00
CA VAL A 24 -35.00 -14.72 -2.41
C VAL A 24 -36.34 -14.04 -2.67
N ALA A 25 -36.39 -13.28 -3.76
CA ALA A 25 -37.52 -12.75 -4.52
C ALA A 25 -37.91 -11.31 -4.18
N GLY A 26 -38.18 -10.49 -5.13
CA GLY A 26 -38.61 -10.45 -6.52
C GLY A 26 -38.78 -9.00 -6.91
N ASP A 27 -38.49 -8.68 -8.06
CA ASP A 27 -39.24 -8.43 -9.28
C ASP A 27 -39.79 -7.00 -9.50
N SER A 28 -39.54 -6.55 -10.73
CA SER A 28 -40.33 -5.68 -11.61
C SER A 28 -40.21 -4.16 -11.60
N ALA A 29 -39.70 -3.73 -12.72
CA ALA A 29 -40.32 -2.86 -13.73
C ALA A 29 -40.15 -1.34 -13.69
N SER A 30 -39.49 -0.86 -14.73
CA SER A 30 -39.94 0.15 -15.72
C SER A 30 -40.29 1.57 -15.25
N GLY A 31 -39.64 2.54 -15.89
CA GLY A 31 -40.05 3.94 -15.87
C GLY A 31 -39.06 4.84 -16.63
N SER A 32 -39.23 4.90 -17.93
CA SER A 32 -38.66 5.88 -18.85
C SER A 32 -39.21 7.29 -18.55
N SER A 33 -38.35 8.31 -18.51
CA SER A 33 -38.70 9.61 -19.09
C SER A 33 -37.48 10.52 -19.18
N SER A 34 -37.23 10.90 -20.42
CA SER A 34 -36.35 11.95 -20.88
C SER A 34 -36.82 13.33 -20.42
N SER A 35 -35.89 14.19 -20.05
CA SER A 35 -36.04 15.63 -20.28
C SER A 35 -34.67 16.28 -20.43
N SER A 36 -34.39 16.71 -21.65
CA SER A 36 -33.35 17.62 -22.04
C SER A 36 -33.60 19.00 -21.44
N ALA A 37 -32.58 19.57 -20.80
CA ALA A 37 -32.52 21.02 -20.58
C ALA A 37 -31.09 21.49 -20.89
N THR A 38 -30.96 22.10 -22.03
CA THR A 38 -29.85 22.95 -22.49
C THR A 38 -29.77 24.16 -21.55
N SER A 39 -28.64 24.38 -20.92
CA SER A 39 -28.26 25.67 -20.36
C SER A 39 -26.83 25.96 -20.81
N ALA A 40 -26.74 26.84 -21.73
CA ALA A 40 -25.52 27.52 -22.13
C ALA A 40 -25.11 28.52 -21.04
N GLY A 41 -23.81 28.67 -20.86
CA GLY A 41 -23.30 29.91 -20.38
C GLY A 41 -22.39 29.84 -19.16
N SER A 42 -21.20 29.96 -19.40
CA SER A 42 -20.23 30.86 -18.80
C SER A 42 -18.86 30.17 -18.69
N SER A 43 -18.08 30.30 -19.71
CA SER A 43 -16.64 30.09 -19.66
C SER A 43 -16.00 31.19 -18.82
N SER A 44 -15.95 30.98 -17.53
CA SER A 44 -14.98 31.67 -16.68
C SER A 44 -13.67 30.89 -16.77
N SER A 45 -12.77 31.32 -17.63
CA SER A 45 -11.38 30.92 -17.62
C SER A 45 -10.73 31.43 -16.31
N SER A 46 -10.98 30.71 -15.22
CA SER A 46 -10.10 30.81 -14.05
C SER A 46 -8.81 30.12 -14.45
N THR A 47 -7.75 30.89 -14.62
CA THR A 47 -6.37 30.40 -14.62
C THR A 47 -6.10 29.82 -13.23
N THR A 48 -6.57 28.61 -13.01
CA THR A 48 -6.25 27.82 -11.83
C THR A 48 -4.80 27.41 -12.03
N ALA A 49 -3.89 28.11 -11.35
CA ALA A 49 -2.57 27.55 -11.12
C ALA A 49 -2.79 26.15 -10.59
N THR A 50 -2.46 25.15 -11.38
CA THR A 50 -2.66 23.73 -11.04
C THR A 50 -1.78 23.44 -9.82
N GLN A 51 -2.37 23.54 -8.64
CA GLN A 51 -1.69 23.13 -7.42
C GLN A 51 -1.49 21.62 -7.52
N MET A 52 -0.23 21.22 -7.47
CA MET A 52 0.15 19.81 -7.46
C MET A 52 -0.58 19.08 -6.35
N SER A 53 -1.15 17.93 -6.67
CA SER A 53 -1.74 17.04 -5.68
C SER A 53 -0.68 16.56 -4.68
N ASP A 54 -1.11 16.18 -3.50
CA ASP A 54 -0.19 15.65 -2.48
C ASP A 54 0.49 14.35 -2.93
N ALA A 55 -0.18 13.55 -3.76
CA ALA A 55 0.42 12.37 -4.38
C ALA A 55 1.55 12.74 -5.37
N GLU A 56 1.37 13.79 -6.17
CA GLU A 56 2.43 14.29 -7.06
C GLU A 56 3.62 14.87 -6.28
N LYS A 57 3.36 15.58 -5.19
CA LYS A 57 4.42 16.06 -4.30
C LYS A 57 5.22 14.92 -3.68
N LEU A 58 4.53 13.87 -3.19
CA LEU A 58 5.18 12.66 -2.68
C LEU A 58 6.01 11.95 -3.76
N ALA A 59 5.48 11.86 -4.99
CA ALA A 59 6.20 11.28 -6.13
C ALA A 59 7.47 12.07 -6.48
N GLN A 60 7.45 13.40 -6.39
CA GLN A 60 8.64 14.25 -6.61
C GLN A 60 9.71 14.06 -5.55
N VAL A 61 9.33 13.80 -4.31
CA VAL A 61 10.27 13.48 -3.23
C VAL A 61 10.93 12.11 -3.47
N GLY A 62 10.29 11.26 -4.26
CA GLY A 62 10.66 9.88 -4.53
C GLY A 62 9.84 8.93 -3.66
N ASN A 63 8.79 8.37 -4.22
CA ASN A 63 7.86 7.50 -3.48
C ASN A 63 8.20 6.01 -3.58
N THR A 64 9.25 5.64 -4.29
CA THR A 64 9.61 4.24 -4.57
C THR A 64 11.05 3.97 -4.19
N VAL A 65 11.30 2.84 -3.55
CA VAL A 65 12.63 2.31 -3.22
C VAL A 65 12.79 0.91 -3.79
N TYR A 66 14.02 0.57 -4.19
CA TYR A 66 14.35 -0.69 -4.86
C TYR A 66 15.19 -1.59 -3.97
N PHE A 67 15.13 -2.89 -4.27
CA PHE A 67 15.80 -3.94 -3.50
C PHE A 67 16.63 -4.85 -4.38
N GLY A 68 17.65 -5.44 -3.78
CA GLY A 68 18.41 -6.51 -4.40
C GLY A 68 17.58 -7.78 -4.66
N PHE A 69 18.17 -8.70 -5.42
CA PHE A 69 17.57 -10.01 -5.62
C PHE A 69 17.41 -10.72 -4.27
N ASP A 70 16.24 -11.26 -4.04
CA ASP A 70 15.86 -12.02 -2.82
C ASP A 70 16.17 -11.29 -1.50
N SER A 71 16.21 -9.95 -1.52
CA SER A 71 16.55 -9.12 -0.39
C SER A 71 15.40 -8.18 -0.01
N SER A 72 15.30 -7.88 1.28
CA SER A 72 14.49 -6.81 1.87
C SER A 72 15.36 -5.78 2.62
N GLU A 73 16.69 -5.82 2.43
CA GLU A 73 17.60 -4.82 2.99
C GLU A 73 17.49 -3.50 2.26
N LEU A 74 17.50 -2.40 3.02
CA LEU A 74 17.50 -1.03 2.50
C LEU A 74 18.94 -0.58 2.24
N ALA A 75 19.31 -0.51 0.97
CA ALA A 75 20.57 0.07 0.54
C ALA A 75 20.65 1.57 0.88
N ALA A 76 21.85 2.16 0.84
CA ALA A 76 22.05 3.56 1.20
C ALA A 76 21.21 4.52 0.35
N GLU A 77 21.04 4.23 -0.93
CA GLU A 77 20.20 5.01 -1.85
C GLU A 77 18.72 4.94 -1.46
N ALA A 78 18.23 3.75 -1.07
CA ALA A 78 16.87 3.58 -0.59
C ALA A 78 16.65 4.35 0.72
N GLN A 79 17.60 4.31 1.65
CA GLN A 79 17.56 5.06 2.90
C GLN A 79 17.51 6.57 2.64
N ALA A 80 18.32 7.10 1.70
CA ALA A 80 18.30 8.51 1.33
C ALA A 80 16.95 8.96 0.73
N ILE A 81 16.26 8.07 -0.02
CA ILE A 81 14.91 8.34 -0.50
C ILE A 81 13.93 8.37 0.68
N LEU A 82 14.01 7.39 1.58
CA LEU A 82 13.13 7.32 2.75
C LEU A 82 13.34 8.48 3.73
N ASP A 83 14.55 9.02 3.84
CA ASP A 83 14.83 10.23 4.63
C ASP A 83 14.05 11.44 4.08
N ARG A 84 14.02 11.61 2.75
CA ARG A 84 13.21 12.66 2.11
C ARG A 84 11.71 12.43 2.29
N GLN A 85 11.25 11.17 2.16
CA GLN A 85 9.85 10.83 2.42
C GLN A 85 9.47 11.13 3.88
N ALA A 86 10.31 10.74 4.84
CA ALA A 86 10.06 11.01 6.25
C ALA A 86 9.97 12.52 6.53
N ALA A 87 10.89 13.32 5.99
CA ALA A 87 10.85 14.77 6.13
C ALA A 87 9.56 15.36 5.55
N PHE A 88 9.16 14.93 4.34
CA PHE A 88 7.90 15.35 3.71
C PHE A 88 6.67 14.97 4.53
N LEU A 89 6.59 13.72 5.00
CA LEU A 89 5.45 13.24 5.78
C LEU A 89 5.37 13.85 7.18
N ASN A 90 6.49 14.26 7.78
CA ASN A 90 6.51 14.94 9.07
C ASN A 90 5.95 16.37 8.98
N VAL A 91 6.19 17.09 7.88
CA VAL A 91 5.60 18.43 7.67
C VAL A 91 4.15 18.36 7.19
N ASN A 92 3.64 17.16 6.83
CA ASN A 92 2.27 16.92 6.43
C ASN A 92 1.61 15.87 7.36
N PRO A 93 1.28 16.21 8.61
CA PRO A 93 0.90 15.25 9.64
C PRO A 93 -0.47 14.56 9.41
N THR A 94 -1.30 15.10 8.54
CA THR A 94 -2.62 14.53 8.21
C THR A 94 -2.57 13.42 7.17
N MET A 95 -1.47 13.30 6.44
CA MET A 95 -1.31 12.28 5.40
C MET A 95 -1.16 10.89 6.03
N VAL A 96 -1.94 9.96 5.53
CA VAL A 96 -1.85 8.52 5.82
C VAL A 96 -1.33 7.82 4.57
N VAL A 97 -0.38 6.91 4.73
CA VAL A 97 0.27 6.22 3.62
C VAL A 97 0.11 4.72 3.72
N ILE A 98 0.12 4.08 2.56
CA ILE A 98 0.24 2.64 2.40
C ILE A 98 1.59 2.36 1.75
N VAL A 99 2.35 1.46 2.34
CA VAL A 99 3.59 0.94 1.74
C VAL A 99 3.27 -0.37 1.03
N GLU A 100 3.37 -0.34 -0.28
CA GLU A 100 3.10 -1.48 -1.16
C GLU A 100 4.41 -2.21 -1.45
N GLY A 101 4.49 -3.50 -1.08
CA GLY A 101 5.66 -4.33 -1.33
C GLY A 101 5.48 -5.22 -2.55
N HIS A 102 6.50 -5.28 -3.39
CA HIS A 102 6.51 -6.01 -4.64
C HIS A 102 7.75 -6.88 -4.80
N ALA A 103 7.64 -7.90 -5.66
CA ALA A 103 8.72 -8.79 -6.03
C ALA A 103 8.75 -8.96 -7.56
N ASP A 104 9.87 -9.49 -8.07
CA ASP A 104 9.95 -9.94 -9.46
C ASP A 104 9.18 -11.26 -9.67
N GLU A 105 9.07 -11.71 -10.92
CA GLU A 105 8.25 -12.88 -11.29
C GLU A 105 8.81 -14.23 -10.82
N ARG A 106 10.09 -14.30 -10.45
CA ARG A 106 10.80 -15.55 -10.11
C ARG A 106 10.30 -16.09 -8.77
N GLY A 107 10.17 -17.43 -8.67
CA GLY A 107 9.70 -18.12 -7.47
C GLY A 107 8.19 -18.28 -7.39
N THR A 108 7.72 -18.87 -6.29
CA THR A 108 6.29 -19.14 -6.07
C THR A 108 5.53 -17.86 -5.70
N ARG A 109 4.21 -17.92 -5.85
CA ARG A 109 3.33 -16.81 -5.47
C ARG A 109 3.42 -16.50 -3.98
N GLU A 110 3.37 -17.53 -3.16
CA GLU A 110 3.39 -17.44 -1.70
C GLU A 110 4.71 -16.86 -1.20
N TYR A 111 5.82 -17.33 -1.77
CA TYR A 111 7.15 -16.81 -1.45
C TYR A 111 7.25 -15.31 -1.76
N ASN A 112 6.84 -14.90 -2.94
CA ASN A 112 6.90 -13.51 -3.38
C ASN A 112 5.95 -12.61 -2.58
N LEU A 113 4.79 -13.12 -2.16
CA LEU A 113 3.89 -12.37 -1.27
C LEU A 113 4.58 -12.11 0.08
N ALA A 114 5.22 -13.11 0.66
CA ALA A 114 5.99 -12.97 1.89
C ALA A 114 7.21 -12.06 1.72
N LEU A 115 7.91 -12.11 0.58
CA LEU A 115 9.05 -11.22 0.29
C LEU A 115 8.61 -9.76 0.14
N GLY A 116 7.50 -9.52 -0.58
CA GLY A 116 6.91 -8.19 -0.69
C GLY A 116 6.48 -7.64 0.67
N ASP A 117 5.91 -8.46 1.54
CA ASP A 117 5.56 -8.06 2.90
C ASP A 117 6.81 -7.64 3.70
N ARG A 118 7.88 -8.45 3.69
CA ARG A 118 9.14 -8.08 4.35
C ARG A 118 9.71 -6.75 3.84
N ARG A 119 9.62 -6.46 2.55
CA ARG A 119 10.04 -5.18 1.96
C ARG A 119 9.19 -4.01 2.45
N ALA A 120 7.87 -4.17 2.45
CA ALA A 120 6.95 -3.14 2.96
C ALA A 120 7.17 -2.88 4.45
N VAL A 121 7.39 -3.92 5.25
CA VAL A 121 7.70 -3.83 6.68
C VAL A 121 9.04 -3.12 6.90
N ALA A 122 10.08 -3.42 6.13
CA ALA A 122 11.38 -2.75 6.25
C ALA A 122 11.28 -1.24 6.01
N VAL A 123 10.51 -0.82 5.00
CA VAL A 123 10.24 0.60 4.73
C VAL A 123 9.45 1.24 5.87
N ARG A 124 8.36 0.59 6.32
CA ARG A 124 7.56 1.08 7.45
C ARG A 124 8.44 1.28 8.68
N ASP A 125 9.23 0.30 9.06
CA ASP A 125 10.04 0.34 10.28
C ASP A 125 11.10 1.44 10.20
N TYR A 126 11.66 1.66 9.01
CA TYR A 126 12.57 2.79 8.78
C TYR A 126 11.86 4.15 8.98
N LEU A 127 10.68 4.33 8.40
CA LEU A 127 9.89 5.55 8.55
C LEU A 127 9.47 5.79 10.01
N LEU A 128 9.12 4.73 10.77
CA LEU A 128 8.85 4.81 12.20
C LEU A 128 10.09 5.27 12.98
N ALA A 129 11.27 4.74 12.65
CA ALA A 129 12.53 5.16 13.27
C ALA A 129 12.87 6.64 12.98
N LYS A 130 12.34 7.21 11.89
CA LYS A 130 12.44 8.64 11.54
C LYS A 130 11.33 9.50 12.16
N GLY A 131 10.53 8.94 13.07
CA GLY A 131 9.56 9.68 13.88
C GLY A 131 8.13 9.73 13.34
N LEU A 132 7.80 8.96 12.28
CA LEU A 132 6.41 8.85 11.84
C LEU A 132 5.59 8.01 12.82
N ASN A 133 4.32 8.38 12.99
CA ASN A 133 3.39 7.61 13.84
C ASN A 133 2.91 6.34 13.12
N ALA A 134 2.91 5.20 13.84
CA ALA A 134 2.50 3.90 13.31
C ALA A 134 1.05 3.89 12.78
N SER A 135 0.15 4.67 13.35
CA SER A 135 -1.24 4.78 12.89
C SER A 135 -1.39 5.38 11.49
N ARG A 136 -0.35 6.05 11.00
CA ARG A 136 -0.32 6.69 9.68
C ARG A 136 0.27 5.82 8.57
N ILE A 137 0.81 4.64 8.91
CA ILE A 137 1.50 3.78 7.94
C ILE A 137 0.86 2.41 7.95
N ARG A 138 0.33 1.99 6.81
CA ARG A 138 -0.13 0.63 6.56
C ARG A 138 0.81 -0.06 5.59
N THR A 139 0.87 -1.38 5.65
CA THR A 139 1.64 -2.20 4.71
C THR A 139 0.71 -3.13 3.94
N VAL A 140 1.00 -3.37 2.69
CA VAL A 140 0.35 -4.37 1.85
C VAL A 140 1.40 -5.01 0.94
N SER A 141 1.28 -6.30 0.72
CA SER A 141 2.10 -7.00 -0.27
C SER A 141 1.27 -7.42 -1.46
N TYR A 142 1.78 -7.12 -2.64
CA TYR A 142 1.27 -7.67 -3.91
C TYR A 142 2.18 -8.76 -4.46
N GLY A 143 3.32 -9.02 -3.81
CA GLY A 143 4.28 -9.98 -4.32
C GLY A 143 4.60 -9.70 -5.78
N LYS A 144 4.45 -10.70 -6.66
CA LYS A 144 4.67 -10.57 -8.10
C LYS A 144 3.42 -10.24 -8.92
N GLU A 145 2.27 -10.03 -8.28
CA GLU A 145 0.97 -9.87 -8.96
C GLU A 145 0.77 -8.50 -9.63
N ARG A 146 1.57 -7.48 -9.22
CA ARG A 146 1.50 -6.13 -9.78
C ARG A 146 2.87 -5.66 -10.25
N PRO A 147 3.37 -6.17 -11.38
CA PRO A 147 4.66 -5.72 -11.92
C PRO A 147 4.57 -4.26 -12.39
N ALA A 148 5.64 -3.49 -12.15
CA ALA A 148 5.78 -2.14 -12.72
C ALA A 148 6.18 -2.20 -14.19
N VAL A 149 7.03 -3.18 -14.53
CA VAL A 149 7.52 -3.40 -15.89
C VAL A 149 7.32 -4.87 -16.23
N THR A 150 6.73 -5.13 -17.40
CA THR A 150 6.59 -6.47 -17.94
C THR A 150 7.86 -6.89 -18.67
N GLY A 151 8.24 -8.15 -18.55
CA GLY A 151 9.42 -8.72 -19.21
C GLY A 151 10.20 -9.65 -18.29
N SER A 152 10.76 -10.70 -18.89
CA SER A 152 11.51 -11.75 -18.20
C SER A 152 13.01 -11.54 -18.37
N ASN A 153 13.52 -10.40 -17.91
CA ASN A 153 14.92 -10.04 -17.95
C ASN A 153 15.31 -9.20 -16.71
N GLU A 154 16.62 -9.11 -16.43
CA GLU A 154 17.10 -8.44 -15.22
C GLU A 154 16.68 -6.96 -15.15
N GLY A 155 16.67 -6.25 -16.28
CA GLY A 155 16.21 -4.85 -16.30
C GLY A 155 14.76 -4.70 -15.84
N SER A 156 13.83 -5.59 -16.27
CA SER A 156 12.46 -5.59 -15.81
C SER A 156 12.34 -6.02 -14.36
N TRP A 157 13.10 -7.03 -13.95
CA TRP A 157 13.07 -7.55 -12.57
C TRP A 157 13.56 -6.54 -11.55
N GLU A 158 14.57 -5.74 -11.87
CA GLU A 158 15.10 -4.70 -11.00
C GLU A 158 14.01 -3.68 -10.65
N PHE A 159 13.22 -3.19 -11.63
CA PHE A 159 12.11 -2.29 -11.39
C PHE A 159 10.94 -2.93 -10.63
N ASN A 160 10.80 -4.25 -10.69
CA ASN A 160 9.74 -4.97 -9.98
C ASN A 160 10.12 -5.25 -8.51
N ARG A 161 11.41 -5.33 -8.17
CA ARG A 161 11.89 -5.49 -6.80
C ARG A 161 11.84 -4.15 -6.05
N ARG A 162 10.64 -3.72 -5.66
CA ARG A 162 10.43 -2.39 -5.08
C ARG A 162 9.47 -2.40 -3.89
N ALA A 163 9.49 -1.31 -3.14
CA ALA A 163 8.38 -0.89 -2.29
C ALA A 163 7.99 0.54 -2.67
N ALA A 164 6.68 0.76 -2.81
CA ALA A 164 6.11 2.05 -3.17
C ALA A 164 5.29 2.61 -2.01
N THR A 165 5.51 3.88 -1.67
CA THR A 165 4.71 4.60 -0.68
C THR A 165 3.64 5.40 -1.43
N VAL A 166 2.37 5.10 -1.15
CA VAL A 166 1.22 5.77 -1.77
C VAL A 166 0.33 6.39 -0.69
N LEU A 167 -0.40 7.45 -1.03
CA LEU A 167 -1.40 8.01 -0.13
C LEU A 167 -2.62 7.08 -0.05
N ASN A 168 -3.21 7.00 1.16
CA ASN A 168 -4.40 6.17 1.41
C ASN A 168 -5.67 6.96 1.05
#